data_0161cf1338208228f4861c2178342e44
#
_entry.id   0161cf1338208228f4861c2178342e44
#
_cell.length_a   1.000
_cell.length_b   1.000
_cell.length_c   1.000
_cell.angle_alpha   90.00
_cell.angle_beta   90.00
_cell.angle_gamma   90.00
#
_symmetry.space_group_name_H-M   'P 1'
#
loop_
_entity.id
_entity.type
_entity.pdbx_description
1 polymer ?
#
loop_
_entity_poly.entity_id
_entity_poly.type
_entity_poly.pdbx_seq_one_letter_code
_entity_poly.pdbx_strand_id
1 'polypeptide(L)'
;MTIDRSFQTKNAAERARMQALVARLTDPDLQRSLGHRWTVADALLHLAFWDLRAVVLMDRFEREGVGASPMDVETANDTVWAMGRGLPARAAAELAVRAAETAARRIEALPDQLVEAIRARPDAPFTLARHEHWREHLDDIERGLR
;
A
#
# COMPACT_ATOMS: atom_id res chain seq x y z
N MET A 1 21.29 -3.67 20.78
CA MET A 1 20.03 -3.02 21.21
C MET A 1 18.92 -3.34 20.21
N THR A 2 17.79 -3.82 20.70
CA THR A 2 16.65 -4.15 19.87
C THR A 2 15.84 -2.89 19.59
N ILE A 3 15.53 -2.62 18.34
CA ILE A 3 14.68 -1.48 17.96
C ILE A 3 13.20 -1.87 18.06
N ASP A 4 12.35 -0.87 18.21
CA ASP A 4 10.89 -1.07 18.23
C ASP A 4 10.38 -1.33 16.82
N ARG A 5 9.80 -2.50 16.60
CA ARG A 5 9.13 -2.89 15.36
C ARG A 5 7.64 -3.22 15.59
N SER A 6 7.04 -2.62 16.61
CA SER A 6 5.62 -2.87 16.94
C SER A 6 4.66 -2.59 15.78
N PHE A 7 5.04 -1.71 14.85
CA PHE A 7 4.25 -1.45 13.65
C PHE A 7 4.03 -2.71 12.80
N GLN A 8 4.93 -3.70 12.88
CA GLN A 8 4.78 -4.94 12.09
C GLN A 8 3.56 -5.77 12.50
N THR A 9 3.21 -5.77 13.78
CA THR A 9 1.99 -6.45 14.26
C THR A 9 0.74 -5.80 13.65
N LYS A 10 0.71 -4.47 13.62
CA LYS A 10 -0.41 -3.71 13.01
C LYS A 10 -0.44 -3.90 11.50
N ASN A 11 0.71 -3.91 10.84
CA ASN A 11 0.81 -4.21 9.41
C ASN A 11 0.25 -5.61 9.12
N ALA A 12 0.61 -6.61 9.92
CA ALA A 12 0.12 -7.96 9.73
C ALA A 12 -1.41 -8.06 9.88
N ALA A 13 -1.98 -7.36 10.86
CA ALA A 13 -3.42 -7.36 11.11
C ALA A 13 -4.20 -6.73 9.93
N GLU A 14 -3.77 -5.56 9.45
CA GLU A 14 -4.44 -4.90 8.34
C GLU A 14 -4.23 -5.65 7.02
N ARG A 15 -3.08 -6.28 6.82
CA ARG A 15 -2.85 -7.14 5.65
C ARG A 15 -3.80 -8.34 5.65
N ALA A 16 -3.98 -8.98 6.80
CA ALA A 16 -4.94 -10.08 6.94
C ALA A 16 -6.37 -9.62 6.64
N ARG A 17 -6.73 -8.42 7.11
CA ARG A 17 -8.03 -7.80 6.82
C ARG A 17 -8.21 -7.58 5.31
N MET A 18 -7.20 -7.07 4.62
CA MET A 18 -7.24 -6.88 3.16
C MET A 18 -7.44 -8.20 2.43
N GLN A 19 -6.69 -9.23 2.81
CA GLN A 19 -6.83 -10.56 2.21
C GLN A 19 -8.25 -11.10 2.37
N ALA A 20 -8.81 -11.00 3.57
CA ALA A 20 -10.16 -11.47 3.86
C ALA A 20 -11.21 -10.67 3.07
N LEU A 21 -11.05 -9.35 3.00
CA LEU A 21 -11.96 -8.49 2.24
C LEU A 21 -11.95 -8.85 0.76
N VAL A 22 -10.78 -8.92 0.14
CA VAL A 22 -10.65 -9.23 -1.29
C VAL A 22 -11.21 -10.62 -1.61
N ALA A 23 -11.01 -11.59 -0.71
CA ALA A 23 -11.53 -12.94 -0.91
C ALA A 23 -13.07 -13.00 -0.96
N ARG A 24 -13.75 -12.10 -0.26
CA ARG A 24 -15.23 -12.08 -0.24
C ARG A 24 -15.87 -11.10 -1.23
N LEU A 25 -15.10 -10.18 -1.84
CA LEU A 25 -15.62 -9.23 -2.81
C LEU A 25 -16.03 -9.93 -4.10
N THR A 26 -17.26 -9.64 -4.55
CA THR A 26 -17.78 -10.10 -5.83
C THR A 26 -17.34 -9.15 -6.94
N ASP A 27 -17.49 -9.56 -8.21
CA ASP A 27 -17.20 -8.69 -9.32
C ASP A 27 -18.06 -7.41 -9.32
N PRO A 28 -19.37 -7.46 -9.03
CA PRO A 28 -20.16 -6.23 -8.84
C PRO A 28 -19.63 -5.34 -7.71
N ASP A 29 -19.19 -5.93 -6.59
CA ASP A 29 -18.60 -5.17 -5.48
C ASP A 29 -17.38 -4.36 -5.93
N LEU A 30 -16.52 -4.98 -6.74
CA LEU A 30 -15.30 -4.34 -7.24
C LEU A 30 -15.56 -3.13 -8.14
N GLN A 31 -16.73 -3.09 -8.81
CA GLN A 31 -17.14 -1.99 -9.69
C GLN A 31 -17.89 -0.90 -8.94
N ARG A 32 -18.13 -1.06 -7.66
CA ARG A 32 -18.94 -0.14 -6.88
C ARG A 32 -18.21 1.18 -6.68
N SER A 33 -18.93 2.28 -6.91
CA SER A 33 -18.38 3.63 -6.70
C SER A 33 -18.22 3.93 -5.20
N LEU A 34 -17.15 4.61 -4.86
CA LEU A 34 -16.89 5.07 -3.49
C LEU A 34 -17.37 6.49 -3.22
N GLY A 35 -18.24 7.04 -4.09
CA GLY A 35 -18.77 8.39 -3.94
C GLY A 35 -17.95 9.49 -4.60
N HIS A 36 -16.84 9.13 -5.21
CA HIS A 36 -15.99 9.95 -6.07
C HIS A 36 -15.68 9.13 -7.33
N ARG A 37 -14.70 9.54 -8.15
CA ARG A 37 -14.47 8.81 -9.42
C ARG A 37 -13.90 7.39 -9.22
N TRP A 38 -13.39 7.05 -8.04
CA TRP A 38 -12.81 5.73 -7.79
C TRP A 38 -13.89 4.68 -7.51
N THR A 39 -13.68 3.50 -8.08
CA THR A 39 -14.38 2.28 -7.67
C THR A 39 -13.58 1.59 -6.56
N VAL A 40 -14.15 0.52 -6.01
CA VAL A 40 -13.43 -0.35 -5.06
C VAL A 40 -12.13 -0.86 -5.68
N ALA A 41 -12.17 -1.33 -6.93
CA ALA A 41 -10.97 -1.80 -7.63
C ALA A 41 -9.93 -0.69 -7.80
N ASP A 42 -10.34 0.55 -8.05
CA ASP A 42 -9.42 1.67 -8.19
C ASP A 42 -8.70 1.96 -6.87
N ALA A 43 -9.41 1.90 -5.74
CA ALA A 43 -8.80 2.09 -4.43
C ALA A 43 -7.77 1.00 -4.13
N LEU A 44 -8.07 -0.25 -4.49
CA LEU A 44 -7.14 -1.36 -4.33
C LEU A 44 -5.90 -1.20 -5.22
N LEU A 45 -6.08 -0.79 -6.47
CA LEU A 45 -4.96 -0.52 -7.37
C LEU A 45 -4.06 0.61 -6.84
N HIS A 46 -4.67 1.65 -6.29
CA HIS A 46 -3.96 2.74 -5.62
C HIS A 46 -3.06 2.21 -4.49
N LEU A 47 -3.59 1.34 -3.63
CA LEU A 47 -2.80 0.73 -2.57
C LEU A 47 -1.63 -0.09 -3.14
N ALA A 48 -1.88 -0.86 -4.19
CA ALA A 48 -0.82 -1.66 -4.84
C ALA A 48 0.33 -0.78 -5.34
N PHE A 49 0.00 0.32 -6.00
CA PHE A 49 1.01 1.25 -6.52
C PHE A 49 1.92 1.78 -5.41
N TRP A 50 1.33 2.29 -4.33
CA TRP A 50 2.11 2.90 -3.26
C TRP A 50 2.93 1.88 -2.48
N ASP A 51 2.43 0.66 -2.30
CA ASP A 51 3.20 -0.41 -1.67
C ASP A 51 4.38 -0.86 -2.55
N LEU A 52 4.18 -1.01 -3.86
CA LEU A 52 5.26 -1.38 -4.76
C LEU A 52 6.29 -0.26 -4.88
N ARG A 53 5.86 0.99 -4.85
CA ARG A 53 6.79 2.12 -4.78
C ARG A 53 7.66 2.03 -3.51
N ALA A 54 7.06 1.71 -2.37
CA ALA A 54 7.81 1.53 -1.13
C ALA A 54 8.85 0.41 -1.28
N VAL A 55 8.50 -0.71 -1.91
CA VAL A 55 9.43 -1.82 -2.18
C VAL A 55 10.61 -1.36 -3.04
N VAL A 56 10.33 -0.66 -4.13
CA VAL A 56 11.37 -0.12 -5.03
C VAL A 56 12.32 0.81 -4.26
N LEU A 57 11.76 1.67 -3.40
CA LEU A 57 12.56 2.59 -2.59
C LEU A 57 13.39 1.86 -1.53
N MET A 58 12.85 0.82 -0.90
CA MET A 58 13.63 0.02 0.05
C MET A 58 14.83 -0.64 -0.63
N ASP A 59 14.66 -1.17 -1.84
CA ASP A 59 15.76 -1.74 -2.62
C ASP A 59 16.81 -0.68 -2.96
N ARG A 60 16.37 0.52 -3.34
CA ARG A 60 17.28 1.64 -3.62
C ARG A 60 18.05 2.06 -2.36
N PHE A 61 17.36 2.16 -1.24
CA PHE A 61 17.96 2.60 0.02
C PHE A 61 19.02 1.61 0.53
N GLU A 62 18.84 0.31 0.29
CA GLU A 62 19.88 -0.65 0.62
C GLU A 62 21.14 -0.48 -0.22
N ARG A 63 21.02 -0.06 -1.48
CA ARG A 63 22.16 0.13 -2.37
C ARG A 63 22.81 1.49 -2.22
N GLU A 64 22.03 2.54 -1.98
CA GLU A 64 22.47 3.93 -2.12
C GLU A 64 22.36 4.74 -0.83
N GLY A 65 21.72 4.19 0.20
CA GLY A 65 21.39 4.93 1.41
C GLY A 65 20.02 5.60 1.34
N VAL A 66 19.50 5.96 2.50
CA VAL A 66 18.17 6.58 2.62
C VAL A 66 18.22 8.02 2.12
N GLY A 67 17.24 8.38 1.30
CA GLY A 67 17.13 9.72 0.74
C GLY A 67 15.68 10.11 0.48
N ALA A 68 15.49 11.38 0.11
CA ALA A 68 14.20 11.88 -0.34
C ALA A 68 13.87 11.32 -1.73
N SER A 69 12.59 11.20 -2.03
CA SER A 69 12.10 10.86 -3.36
C SER A 69 10.83 11.66 -3.61
N PRO A 70 10.95 12.97 -3.81
CA PRO A 70 9.79 13.81 -4.05
C PRO A 70 9.08 13.42 -5.33
N MET A 71 7.75 13.50 -5.33
CA MET A 71 6.95 13.24 -6.51
C MET A 71 5.66 14.04 -6.45
N ASP A 72 5.09 14.29 -7.61
CA ASP A 72 3.75 14.85 -7.75
C ASP A 72 2.73 13.74 -7.47
N VAL A 73 2.23 13.71 -6.25
CA VAL A 73 1.29 12.69 -5.76
C VAL A 73 -0.01 12.70 -6.57
N GLU A 74 -0.52 13.88 -6.89
CA GLU A 74 -1.77 14.01 -7.64
C GLU A 74 -1.63 13.40 -9.04
N THR A 75 -0.57 13.75 -9.75
CA THR A 75 -0.30 13.18 -11.08
C THR A 75 -0.09 11.67 -11.00
N ALA A 76 0.61 11.17 -9.98
CA ALA A 76 0.79 9.74 -9.79
C ALA A 76 -0.53 9.02 -9.59
N ASN A 77 -1.39 9.54 -8.72
CA ASN A 77 -2.72 8.95 -8.46
C ASN A 77 -3.59 8.98 -9.72
N ASP A 78 -3.58 10.06 -10.47
CA ASP A 78 -4.33 10.18 -11.73
C ASP A 78 -3.82 9.18 -12.77
N THR A 79 -2.50 8.98 -12.84
CA THR A 79 -1.89 8.01 -13.76
C THR A 79 -2.30 6.58 -13.40
N VAL A 80 -2.29 6.24 -12.12
CA VAL A 80 -2.73 4.91 -11.64
C VAL A 80 -4.20 4.69 -11.98
N TRP A 81 -5.05 5.70 -11.77
CA TRP A 81 -6.45 5.63 -12.16
C TRP A 81 -6.61 5.37 -13.65
N ALA A 82 -5.85 6.08 -14.48
CA ALA A 82 -5.87 5.89 -15.94
C ALA A 82 -5.43 4.45 -16.32
N MET A 83 -4.40 3.91 -15.66
CA MET A 83 -3.97 2.53 -15.86
C MET A 83 -5.08 1.54 -15.52
N GLY A 84 -5.83 1.82 -14.47
CA GLY A 84 -6.96 0.98 -14.04
C GLY A 84 -8.06 0.83 -15.09
N ARG A 85 -8.19 1.80 -16.01
CA ARG A 85 -9.18 1.70 -17.10
C ARG A 85 -8.91 0.53 -18.03
N GLY A 86 -7.65 0.08 -18.10
CA GLY A 86 -7.24 -1.04 -18.94
C GLY A 86 -7.04 -2.36 -18.19
N LEU A 87 -7.36 -2.42 -16.88
CA LEU A 87 -7.16 -3.62 -16.07
C LEU A 87 -8.49 -4.24 -15.64
N PRO A 88 -8.59 -5.58 -15.66
CA PRO A 88 -9.71 -6.25 -15.01
C PRO A 88 -9.73 -5.91 -13.51
N ALA A 89 -10.93 -5.64 -12.98
CA ALA A 89 -11.08 -5.26 -11.58
C ALA A 89 -10.50 -6.33 -10.62
N ARG A 90 -10.71 -7.60 -10.94
CA ARG A 90 -10.18 -8.70 -10.13
C ARG A 90 -8.65 -8.70 -10.13
N ALA A 91 -8.02 -8.41 -11.26
CA ALA A 91 -6.57 -8.32 -11.34
C ALA A 91 -6.02 -7.19 -10.45
N ALA A 92 -6.68 -6.04 -10.41
CA ALA A 92 -6.31 -4.95 -9.53
C ALA A 92 -6.41 -5.36 -8.04
N ALA A 93 -7.48 -6.04 -7.65
CA ALA A 93 -7.69 -6.51 -6.29
C ALA A 93 -6.62 -7.52 -5.86
N GLU A 94 -6.32 -8.48 -6.73
CA GLU A 94 -5.29 -9.48 -6.46
C GLU A 94 -3.90 -8.85 -6.37
N LEU A 95 -3.61 -7.85 -7.21
CA LEU A 95 -2.35 -7.12 -7.16
C LEU A 95 -2.20 -6.38 -5.81
N ALA A 96 -3.27 -5.80 -5.29
CA ALA A 96 -3.23 -5.13 -3.99
C ALA A 96 -2.80 -6.09 -2.87
N VAL A 97 -3.35 -7.29 -2.86
CA VAL A 97 -3.00 -8.31 -1.87
C VAL A 97 -1.52 -8.72 -1.99
N ARG A 98 -1.06 -8.98 -3.21
CA ARG A 98 0.34 -9.36 -3.45
C ARG A 98 1.31 -8.24 -3.12
N ALA A 99 0.97 -7.00 -3.48
CA ALA A 99 1.82 -5.84 -3.21
C ALA A 99 1.96 -5.59 -1.70
N ALA A 100 0.86 -5.70 -0.95
CA ALA A 100 0.90 -5.56 0.51
C ALA A 100 1.76 -6.66 1.15
N GLU A 101 1.65 -7.89 0.69
CA GLU A 101 2.48 -9.00 1.16
C GLU A 101 3.95 -8.77 0.85
N THR A 102 4.27 -8.35 -0.37
CA THR A 102 5.64 -8.04 -0.78
C THR A 102 6.23 -6.93 0.09
N ALA A 103 5.49 -5.86 0.30
CA ALA A 103 5.91 -4.74 1.15
C ALA A 103 6.16 -5.20 2.60
N ALA A 104 5.25 -5.99 3.17
CA ALA A 104 5.38 -6.48 4.54
C ALA A 104 6.64 -7.35 4.70
N ARG A 105 6.87 -8.28 3.77
CA ARG A 105 8.06 -9.14 3.79
C ARG A 105 9.34 -8.34 3.63
N ARG A 106 9.32 -7.35 2.75
CA ARG A 106 10.49 -6.49 2.52
C ARG A 106 10.84 -5.69 3.77
N ILE A 107 9.83 -5.16 4.45
CA ILE A 107 10.00 -4.43 5.71
C ILE A 107 10.58 -5.35 6.80
N GLU A 108 10.06 -6.57 6.93
CA GLU A 108 10.55 -7.55 7.90
C GLU A 108 12.03 -7.87 7.70
N ALA A 109 12.49 -7.89 6.44
CA ALA A 109 13.85 -8.21 6.07
C ALA A 109 14.82 -7.02 6.15
N LEU A 110 14.33 -5.81 6.40
CA LEU A 110 15.20 -4.63 6.49
C LEU A 110 16.13 -4.73 7.70
N PRO A 111 17.43 -4.41 7.54
CA PRO A 111 18.33 -4.27 8.68
C PRO A 111 17.84 -3.17 9.64
N ASP A 112 18.06 -3.35 10.93
CA ASP A 112 17.67 -2.38 11.96
C ASP A 112 18.22 -0.98 11.66
N GLN A 113 19.45 -0.88 11.20
CA GLN A 113 20.09 0.38 10.84
C GLN A 113 19.29 1.13 9.77
N LEU A 114 18.76 0.40 8.80
CA LEU A 114 17.95 1.01 7.71
C LEU A 114 16.58 1.42 8.21
N VAL A 115 15.95 0.62 9.06
CA VAL A 115 14.68 0.97 9.71
C VAL A 115 14.82 2.27 10.49
N GLU A 116 15.87 2.39 11.30
CA GLU A 116 16.15 3.60 12.08
C GLU A 116 16.40 4.81 11.18
N ALA A 117 17.18 4.63 10.10
CA ALA A 117 17.49 5.70 9.16
C ALA A 117 16.24 6.22 8.45
N ILE A 118 15.32 5.34 8.06
CA ILE A 118 14.04 5.73 7.44
C ILE A 118 13.17 6.49 8.44
N ARG A 119 13.05 6.00 9.66
CA ARG A 119 12.20 6.60 10.69
C ARG A 119 12.72 7.96 11.16
N ALA A 120 14.02 8.18 11.08
CA ALA A 120 14.66 9.43 11.51
C ALA A 120 14.48 10.57 10.50
N ARG A 121 14.12 10.28 9.26
CA ARG A 121 14.00 11.30 8.23
C ARG A 121 12.60 11.92 8.20
N PRO A 122 12.48 13.24 8.40
CA PRO A 122 11.18 13.92 8.26
C PRO A 122 10.67 13.95 6.82
N ASP A 123 11.55 13.81 5.82
CA ASP A 123 11.22 13.79 4.40
C ASP A 123 11.25 12.37 3.81
N ALA A 124 11.12 11.35 4.63
CA ALA A 124 11.06 9.97 4.16
C ALA A 124 9.90 9.81 3.17
N PRO A 125 10.14 9.17 2.01
CA PRO A 125 9.14 9.12 0.94
C PRO A 125 8.01 8.12 1.18
N PHE A 126 8.09 7.32 2.24
CA PHE A 126 7.04 6.40 2.65
C PHE A 126 7.19 6.09 4.14
N THR A 127 6.15 5.50 4.73
CA THR A 127 6.18 5.07 6.13
C THR A 127 6.27 3.54 6.21
N LEU A 128 7.02 3.05 7.20
CA LEU A 128 7.10 1.61 7.49
C LEU A 128 5.79 1.09 8.09
N ALA A 129 5.01 1.95 8.71
CA ALA A 129 3.68 1.66 9.24
C ALA A 129 2.65 1.67 8.11
N ARG A 130 2.74 0.69 7.21
CA ARG A 130 1.85 0.59 6.05
C ARG A 130 0.38 0.42 6.44
N HIS A 131 0.13 -0.13 7.63
CA HIS A 131 -1.22 -0.34 8.15
C HIS A 131 -2.09 0.91 8.14
N GLU A 132 -1.51 2.09 8.32
CA GLU A 132 -2.25 3.35 8.35
C GLU A 132 -2.92 3.63 7.00
N HIS A 133 -2.17 3.51 5.92
CA HIS A 133 -2.67 3.71 4.56
C HIS A 133 -3.67 2.61 4.16
N TRP A 134 -3.36 1.36 4.49
CA TRP A 134 -4.28 0.26 4.23
C TRP A 134 -5.61 0.45 4.96
N ARG A 135 -5.57 0.78 6.24
CA ARG A 135 -6.78 0.97 7.07
C ARG A 135 -7.67 2.08 6.51
N GLU A 136 -7.08 3.21 6.13
CA GLU A 136 -7.82 4.33 5.56
C GLU A 136 -8.67 3.90 4.36
N HIS A 137 -8.06 3.21 3.41
CA HIS A 137 -8.76 2.80 2.21
C HIS A 137 -9.66 1.58 2.40
N LEU A 138 -9.30 0.65 3.28
CA LEU A 138 -10.17 -0.49 3.60
C LEU A 138 -11.44 -0.01 4.34
N ASP A 139 -11.32 0.97 5.21
CA ASP A 139 -12.48 1.59 5.88
C ASP A 139 -13.39 2.25 4.85
N ASP A 140 -12.82 2.97 3.88
CA ASP A 140 -13.57 3.63 2.82
C ASP A 140 -14.32 2.60 1.95
N ILE A 141 -13.65 1.53 1.58
CA ILE A 141 -14.26 0.43 0.81
C ILE A 141 -15.43 -0.19 1.59
N GLU A 142 -15.23 -0.51 2.86
CA GLU A 142 -16.28 -1.12 3.67
C GLU A 142 -17.50 -0.20 3.84
N ARG A 143 -17.27 1.12 3.98
CA ARG A 143 -18.38 2.08 3.98
C ARG A 143 -19.12 2.10 2.64
N GLY A 144 -18.41 2.03 1.54
CA GLY A 144 -19.00 2.04 0.21
C GLY A 144 -19.80 0.78 -0.12
N LEU A 145 -19.53 -0.31 0.58
CA LEU A 145 -20.23 -1.60 0.39
C LEU A 145 -21.54 -1.72 1.18
N ARG A 146 -21.80 -0.81 2.10
CA ARG A 146 -23.01 -0.85 2.95
C ARG A 146 -24.27 -0.41 2.22
#